data_f542b64d2291a9fdf4f69d278d2f420b
#
_entry.id   f542b64d2291a9fdf4f69d278d2f420b
#
_cell.length_a   1.000
_cell.length_b   1.000
_cell.length_c   1.000
_cell.angle_alpha   90.00
_cell.angle_beta   90.00
_cell.angle_gamma   90.00
#
_symmetry.space_group_name_H-M   'P 1'
#
loop_
_entity.id
_entity.type
_entity.pdbx_description
1 polymer ?
#
loop_
_entity_poly.entity_id
_entity_poly.type
_entity_poly.pdbx_seq_one_letter_code
_entity_poly.pdbx_strand_id
1 'polypeptide(L)'
;MEINYYDNPFASKRTNVIARNGVVCTGNNLATQAGLRMLMQGGNAVDAAIATAACLTVVEPCSNGLGSDGFAIVWMKDKMYGMNSSGHSPYAISADKVDEIPKRGWIPVTVPGAVKGWKALSERFGSLPFKKLLEPAIDYARNGYPVSAEIARMWKKALNAIPNSEEFKGWYETFTFDGKTPEPGQMICMPKLADALEKIADTNTDALYYGELADRIDEESKRFGGFLRKQDLEDHKVEWVNPIHVDYHGYQVWELPPNGQGIVALMALNVLNNFQFKDRDVDCIHTQMEALKMAFADAKEYVTDPKCMNMPVDDLISVDYGKQRASQIGHLALPPRVDKPHGSGTVYLCTADKDGNMVSYIQSNYMGFGSGIVVDGVSLQNRGYDFSLDPSHVNYLMPHKKTYHTIIPGFLTKDDKPVGPFGVMGGYMQPQGHMQVVTNMIDFHLNPQMALDAKRFQWIENMKFIVEPGFDENIITELKKRGHEIEIEPELAMFGRGQVIIRLENGVYVAGCESRTDSNIACY
;
A
#
# COMPACT_ATOMS: atom_id res chain seq x y z
N MET A 1 -6.05 -32.52 17.94
CA MET A 1 -5.81 -32.49 16.49
C MET A 1 -4.67 -31.53 16.24
N GLU A 2 -3.60 -31.98 15.63
CA GLU A 2 -2.52 -31.11 15.19
C GLU A 2 -2.88 -30.52 13.82
N ILE A 3 -2.75 -29.19 13.64
CA ILE A 3 -3.11 -28.50 12.41
C ILE A 3 -1.84 -27.91 11.81
N ASN A 4 -1.56 -28.27 10.56
CA ASN A 4 -0.51 -27.65 9.79
C ASN A 4 -1.08 -26.40 9.06
N TYR A 5 -0.64 -25.21 9.46
CA TYR A 5 -1.13 -23.93 8.92
C TYR A 5 -0.37 -23.44 7.69
N TYR A 6 0.82 -23.99 7.41
CA TYR A 6 1.75 -23.40 6.45
C TYR A 6 2.06 -24.28 5.25
N ASP A 7 1.88 -25.59 5.38
CA ASP A 7 2.14 -26.54 4.30
C ASP A 7 0.84 -26.80 3.53
N ASN A 8 0.83 -26.41 2.26
CA ASN A 8 -0.32 -26.56 1.37
C ASN A 8 0.13 -27.26 0.08
N PRO A 9 0.20 -28.60 0.08
CA PRO A 9 0.76 -29.38 -1.03
C PRO A 9 -0.09 -29.34 -2.30
N PHE A 10 -1.33 -28.83 -2.21
CA PHE A 10 -2.22 -28.70 -3.35
C PHE A 10 -2.38 -27.24 -3.77
N ALA A 11 -2.25 -26.95 -5.06
CA ALA A 11 -2.49 -25.62 -5.59
C ALA A 11 -3.94 -25.18 -5.31
N SER A 12 -4.10 -24.03 -4.66
CA SER A 12 -5.41 -23.42 -4.46
C SER A 12 -5.99 -22.97 -5.79
N LYS A 13 -7.27 -23.28 -6.04
CA LYS A 13 -8.03 -22.78 -7.18
C LYS A 13 -9.10 -21.82 -6.70
N ARG A 14 -8.75 -20.56 -6.55
CA ARG A 14 -9.74 -19.50 -6.29
C ARG A 14 -10.44 -19.14 -7.59
N THR A 15 -11.74 -18.81 -7.49
CA THR A 15 -12.54 -18.29 -8.61
C THR A 15 -12.89 -16.84 -8.32
N ASN A 16 -13.24 -16.08 -9.37
CA ASN A 16 -13.81 -14.75 -9.18
C ASN A 16 -15.07 -14.81 -8.34
N VAL A 17 -15.26 -13.82 -7.48
CA VAL A 17 -16.52 -13.57 -6.79
C VAL A 17 -17.37 -12.62 -7.62
N ILE A 18 -18.64 -12.94 -7.82
CA ILE A 18 -19.61 -12.12 -8.55
C ILE A 18 -20.58 -11.54 -7.55
N ALA A 19 -20.70 -10.21 -7.51
CA ALA A 19 -21.51 -9.49 -6.54
C ALA A 19 -22.51 -8.54 -7.22
N ARG A 20 -23.66 -8.36 -6.58
CA ARG A 20 -24.73 -7.49 -7.10
C ARG A 20 -24.78 -6.12 -6.42
N ASN A 21 -24.80 -6.09 -5.09
CA ASN A 21 -25.15 -4.89 -4.34
C ASN A 21 -23.92 -4.19 -3.73
N GLY A 22 -22.84 -4.94 -3.50
CA GLY A 22 -21.62 -4.38 -2.96
C GLY A 22 -20.56 -5.44 -2.71
N VAL A 23 -19.32 -5.00 -2.68
CA VAL A 23 -18.16 -5.88 -2.52
C VAL A 23 -17.01 -5.16 -1.82
N VAL A 24 -16.32 -5.89 -0.95
CA VAL A 24 -15.16 -5.45 -0.19
C VAL A 24 -14.05 -6.49 -0.35
N CYS A 25 -12.87 -6.07 -0.78
CA CYS A 25 -11.70 -6.92 -0.96
C CYS A 25 -10.51 -6.36 -0.17
N THR A 26 -9.85 -7.21 0.63
CA THR A 26 -8.60 -6.87 1.31
C THR A 26 -7.84 -8.11 1.78
N GLY A 27 -6.66 -7.90 2.39
CA GLY A 27 -5.74 -8.93 2.87
C GLY A 27 -6.20 -9.75 4.07
N ASN A 28 -7.33 -9.41 4.71
CA ASN A 28 -7.82 -10.08 5.92
C ASN A 28 -9.35 -10.24 5.92
N ASN A 29 -9.83 -11.44 6.25
CA ASN A 29 -11.25 -11.78 6.22
C ASN A 29 -12.08 -10.99 7.25
N LEU A 30 -11.56 -10.71 8.45
CA LEU A 30 -12.27 -9.95 9.47
C LEU A 30 -12.47 -8.49 9.04
N ALA A 31 -11.47 -7.93 8.36
CA ALA A 31 -11.57 -6.58 7.82
C ALA A 31 -12.55 -6.48 6.65
N THR A 32 -12.64 -7.49 5.76
CA THR A 32 -13.68 -7.51 4.71
C THR A 32 -15.09 -7.57 5.31
N GLN A 33 -15.27 -8.33 6.38
CA GLN A 33 -16.55 -8.40 7.10
C GLN A 33 -16.93 -7.07 7.76
N ALA A 34 -15.95 -6.32 8.30
CA ALA A 34 -16.18 -5.00 8.84
C ALA A 34 -16.73 -4.03 7.78
N GLY A 35 -16.12 -4.00 6.59
CA GLY A 35 -16.61 -3.20 5.47
C GLY A 35 -17.98 -3.65 4.95
N LEU A 36 -18.20 -4.95 4.77
CA LEU A 36 -19.48 -5.50 4.35
C LEU A 36 -20.60 -5.13 5.33
N ARG A 37 -20.34 -5.20 6.65
CA ARG A 37 -21.28 -4.79 7.68
C ARG A 37 -21.74 -3.33 7.49
N MET A 38 -20.84 -2.42 7.11
CA MET A 38 -21.23 -1.03 6.82
C MET A 38 -22.14 -0.92 5.59
N LEU A 39 -21.79 -1.62 4.50
CA LEU A 39 -22.65 -1.66 3.31
C LEU A 39 -24.06 -2.17 3.62
N MET A 40 -24.18 -3.27 4.36
CA MET A 40 -25.45 -3.87 4.76
C MET A 40 -26.26 -2.99 5.71
N GLN A 41 -25.63 -2.07 6.44
CA GLN A 41 -26.27 -1.11 7.34
C GLN A 41 -26.63 0.22 6.66
N GLY A 42 -26.55 0.29 5.33
CA GLY A 42 -26.91 1.47 4.55
C GLY A 42 -25.76 2.46 4.30
N GLY A 43 -24.52 2.08 4.65
CA GLY A 43 -23.32 2.80 4.26
C GLY A 43 -23.00 2.64 2.76
N ASN A 44 -22.13 3.50 2.27
CA ASN A 44 -21.63 3.46 0.90
C ASN A 44 -20.20 2.85 0.82
N ALA A 45 -19.60 2.85 -0.38
CA ALA A 45 -18.26 2.30 -0.61
C ALA A 45 -17.18 3.00 0.26
N VAL A 46 -17.35 4.29 0.57
CA VAL A 46 -16.39 5.04 1.41
C VAL A 46 -16.53 4.62 2.88
N ASP A 47 -17.74 4.48 3.39
CA ASP A 47 -17.97 3.97 4.76
C ASP A 47 -17.36 2.57 4.93
N ALA A 48 -17.54 1.69 3.92
CA ALA A 48 -16.95 0.37 3.90
C ALA A 48 -15.42 0.41 3.89
N ALA A 49 -14.83 1.30 3.09
CA ALA A 49 -13.38 1.46 3.01
C ALA A 49 -12.79 1.91 4.35
N ILE A 50 -13.40 2.89 5.03
CA ILE A 50 -12.94 3.38 6.33
C ILE A 50 -13.03 2.27 7.39
N ALA A 51 -14.16 1.57 7.48
CA ALA A 51 -14.34 0.49 8.45
C ALA A 51 -13.35 -0.66 8.22
N THR A 52 -13.09 -1.01 6.96
CA THR A 52 -12.08 -2.00 6.58
C THR A 52 -10.68 -1.53 6.97
N ALA A 53 -10.32 -0.27 6.65
CA ALA A 53 -9.02 0.32 6.96
C ALA A 53 -8.77 0.39 8.48
N ALA A 54 -9.76 0.85 9.26
CA ALA A 54 -9.68 0.88 10.72
C ALA A 54 -9.50 -0.54 11.30
N CYS A 55 -10.27 -1.52 10.81
CA CYS A 55 -10.17 -2.90 11.24
C CYS A 55 -8.78 -3.51 10.94
N LEU A 56 -8.19 -3.19 9.77
CA LEU A 56 -6.85 -3.65 9.40
C LEU A 56 -5.77 -3.16 10.37
N THR A 57 -5.93 -2.01 11.04
CA THR A 57 -4.95 -1.57 12.07
C THR A 57 -4.90 -2.51 13.28
N VAL A 58 -5.97 -3.28 13.49
CA VAL A 58 -6.11 -4.28 14.56
C VAL A 58 -5.70 -5.67 14.07
N VAL A 59 -6.28 -6.14 12.96
CA VAL A 59 -6.13 -7.54 12.53
C VAL A 59 -4.90 -7.80 11.65
N GLU A 60 -4.24 -6.74 11.16
CA GLU A 60 -2.97 -6.80 10.42
C GLU A 60 -1.96 -5.72 10.89
N PRO A 61 -1.64 -5.61 12.18
CA PRO A 61 -0.84 -4.53 12.74
C PRO A 61 0.62 -4.55 12.29
N CYS A 62 1.09 -5.67 11.73
CA CYS A 62 2.42 -5.78 11.14
C CYS A 62 2.61 -4.95 9.87
N SER A 63 1.53 -4.56 9.19
CA SER A 63 1.59 -3.83 7.91
C SER A 63 1.14 -2.38 8.01
N ASN A 64 0.32 -2.05 9.01
CA ASN A 64 -0.26 -0.73 9.21
C ASN A 64 -0.63 -0.47 10.68
N GLY A 65 -1.09 0.75 11.00
CA GLY A 65 -1.51 1.15 12.35
C GLY A 65 -2.16 2.52 12.34
N LEU A 66 -2.56 3.02 13.52
CA LEU A 66 -3.17 4.35 13.66
C LEU A 66 -2.22 5.49 13.27
N GLY A 67 -0.91 5.24 13.35
CA GLY A 67 0.13 6.18 12.92
C GLY A 67 0.63 5.96 11.48
N SER A 68 -0.16 5.33 10.61
CA SER A 68 0.12 5.14 9.17
C SER A 68 -0.14 6.41 8.35
N ASP A 69 0.31 6.37 7.09
CA ASP A 69 -0.17 7.24 6.01
C ASP A 69 -1.27 6.53 5.20
N GLY A 70 -2.11 7.32 4.49
CA GLY A 70 -3.18 6.78 3.66
C GLY A 70 -3.39 7.54 2.35
N PHE A 71 -3.65 6.80 1.26
CA PHE A 71 -3.99 7.36 -0.05
C PHE A 71 -5.28 6.72 -0.57
N ALA A 72 -6.09 7.48 -1.32
CA ALA A 72 -7.30 6.98 -1.95
C ALA A 72 -7.54 7.56 -3.34
N ILE A 73 -8.07 6.72 -4.23
CA ILE A 73 -8.84 7.14 -5.40
C ILE A 73 -10.30 6.75 -5.14
N VAL A 74 -11.18 7.73 -5.25
CA VAL A 74 -12.63 7.57 -5.01
C VAL A 74 -13.37 7.88 -6.29
N TRP A 75 -14.14 6.93 -6.80
CA TRP A 75 -15.15 7.15 -7.80
C TRP A 75 -16.50 7.32 -7.12
N MET A 76 -17.06 8.53 -7.17
CA MET A 76 -18.30 8.88 -6.47
C MET A 76 -19.19 9.74 -7.36
N LYS A 77 -20.43 9.26 -7.62
CA LYS A 77 -21.39 10.00 -8.45
C LYS A 77 -20.80 10.45 -9.78
N ASP A 78 -20.22 9.51 -10.51
CA ASP A 78 -19.59 9.67 -11.82
C ASP A 78 -18.43 10.69 -11.87
N LYS A 79 -17.76 10.88 -10.74
CA LYS A 79 -16.55 11.71 -10.63
C LYS A 79 -15.45 11.01 -9.87
N MET A 80 -14.23 11.24 -10.32
CA MET A 80 -13.03 10.74 -9.66
C MET A 80 -12.43 11.81 -8.75
N TYR A 81 -11.95 11.36 -7.58
CA TYR A 81 -11.27 12.20 -6.58
C TYR A 81 -10.05 11.47 -6.08
N GLY A 82 -8.95 12.22 -5.89
CA GLY A 82 -7.73 11.71 -5.27
C GLY A 82 -7.53 12.29 -3.89
N MET A 83 -7.11 11.47 -2.95
CA MET A 83 -6.75 11.89 -1.59
C MET A 83 -5.32 11.46 -1.26
N ASN A 84 -4.47 12.41 -0.89
CA ASN A 84 -3.15 12.19 -0.33
C ASN A 84 -3.14 12.63 1.13
N SER A 85 -3.05 11.68 2.04
CA SER A 85 -2.90 11.94 3.48
C SER A 85 -1.56 11.38 3.98
N SER A 86 -0.47 11.65 3.26
CA SER A 86 0.90 11.45 3.75
C SER A 86 1.37 12.67 4.53
N GLY A 87 2.10 12.42 5.62
CA GLY A 87 2.63 13.48 6.44
C GLY A 87 3.99 14.01 5.96
N HIS A 88 4.31 15.20 6.44
CA HIS A 88 5.62 15.82 6.24
C HIS A 88 6.62 15.30 7.28
N SER A 89 7.91 15.47 7.02
CA SER A 89 8.93 15.43 8.06
C SER A 89 8.65 16.50 9.12
N PRO A 90 9.01 16.26 10.39
CA PRO A 90 8.83 17.28 11.45
C PRO A 90 9.53 18.60 11.13
N TYR A 91 8.99 19.72 11.61
CA TYR A 91 9.64 21.04 11.47
C TYR A 91 11.04 21.09 12.11
N ALA A 92 11.25 20.30 13.16
CA ALA A 92 12.48 20.31 13.93
C ALA A 92 13.65 19.53 13.31
N ILE A 93 13.37 18.62 12.32
CA ILE A 93 14.41 17.78 11.71
C ILE A 93 15.05 18.47 10.50
N SER A 94 16.35 18.22 10.33
CA SER A 94 17.11 18.57 9.12
C SER A 94 18.29 17.61 8.99
N ALA A 95 18.86 17.49 7.77
CA ALA A 95 19.93 16.53 7.50
C ALA A 95 21.21 16.79 8.32
N ASP A 96 21.50 18.04 8.69
CA ASP A 96 22.64 18.43 9.53
C ASP A 96 22.49 18.02 11.01
N LYS A 97 21.31 17.58 11.43
CA LYS A 97 21.01 17.16 12.81
C LYS A 97 21.03 15.65 13.01
N VAL A 98 21.20 14.88 11.96
CA VAL A 98 21.19 13.42 12.00
C VAL A 98 22.37 12.86 11.21
N ASP A 99 23.10 11.91 11.80
CA ASP A 99 24.23 11.25 11.13
C ASP A 99 23.74 10.18 10.15
N GLU A 100 22.60 9.55 10.47
CA GLU A 100 21.93 8.54 9.64
C GLU A 100 20.42 8.55 9.88
N ILE A 101 19.66 7.99 8.97
CA ILE A 101 18.23 7.75 9.14
C ILE A 101 18.04 6.25 9.40
N PRO A 102 17.83 5.81 10.66
CA PRO A 102 17.69 4.40 10.99
C PRO A 102 16.32 3.87 10.56
N LYS A 103 16.22 2.54 10.40
CA LYS A 103 14.93 1.89 10.10
C LYS A 103 13.93 1.96 11.24
N ARG A 104 14.42 2.08 12.50
CA ARG A 104 13.61 2.02 13.73
C ARG A 104 13.90 3.22 14.60
N GLY A 105 13.01 3.47 15.57
CA GLY A 105 13.13 4.59 16.50
C GLY A 105 12.39 5.84 16.01
N TRP A 106 12.62 6.96 16.67
CA TRP A 106 11.89 8.21 16.44
C TRP A 106 12.35 9.01 15.21
N ILE A 107 13.61 8.88 14.79
CA ILE A 107 14.18 9.69 13.70
C ILE A 107 13.40 9.52 12.38
N PRO A 108 13.06 8.28 11.92
CA PRO A 108 12.36 8.10 10.65
C PRO A 108 10.85 8.37 10.72
N VAL A 109 10.31 8.81 11.85
CA VAL A 109 8.88 9.09 11.99
C VAL A 109 8.53 10.40 11.29
N THR A 110 7.59 10.35 10.34
CA THR A 110 6.93 11.54 9.77
C THR A 110 5.53 11.66 10.35
N VAL A 111 4.85 12.76 10.08
CA VAL A 111 3.51 13.02 10.63
C VAL A 111 2.52 11.94 10.15
N PRO A 112 1.82 11.24 11.06
CA PRO A 112 0.83 10.22 10.67
C PRO A 112 -0.41 10.84 10.02
N GLY A 113 -0.85 10.29 8.87
CA GLY A 113 -1.95 10.87 8.11
C GLY A 113 -3.20 10.01 7.96
N ALA A 114 -3.12 8.67 8.09
CA ALA A 114 -4.22 7.76 7.74
C ALA A 114 -5.53 8.09 8.45
N VAL A 115 -5.51 8.32 9.77
CA VAL A 115 -6.70 8.61 10.59
C VAL A 115 -7.36 9.94 10.18
N LYS A 116 -6.56 10.96 9.85
CA LYS A 116 -7.10 12.24 9.33
C LYS A 116 -7.70 12.06 7.93
N GLY A 117 -7.11 11.16 7.12
CA GLY A 117 -7.66 10.73 5.83
C GLY A 117 -9.03 10.06 5.97
N TRP A 118 -9.22 9.18 6.97
CA TRP A 118 -10.54 8.57 7.24
C TRP A 118 -11.60 9.63 7.55
N LYS A 119 -11.26 10.59 8.41
CA LYS A 119 -12.16 11.72 8.73
C LYS A 119 -12.53 12.51 7.47
N ALA A 120 -11.53 12.90 6.67
CA ALA A 120 -11.75 13.67 5.44
C ALA A 120 -12.62 12.93 4.42
N LEU A 121 -12.43 11.60 4.26
CA LEU A 121 -13.27 10.76 3.43
C LEU A 121 -14.70 10.68 3.96
N SER A 122 -14.88 10.45 5.27
CA SER A 122 -16.19 10.38 5.93
C SER A 122 -16.97 11.69 5.82
N GLU A 123 -16.31 12.83 6.10
CA GLU A 123 -16.94 14.16 6.02
C GLU A 123 -17.39 14.52 4.60
N ARG A 124 -16.62 14.11 3.59
CA ARG A 124 -16.90 14.47 2.19
C ARG A 124 -17.90 13.55 1.52
N PHE A 125 -17.85 12.26 1.82
CA PHE A 125 -18.55 11.23 1.06
C PHE A 125 -19.36 10.25 1.92
N GLY A 126 -19.08 10.16 3.22
CA GLY A 126 -19.70 9.18 4.11
C GLY A 126 -21.21 9.33 4.23
N SER A 127 -21.88 8.23 4.51
CA SER A 127 -23.32 8.15 4.77
C SER A 127 -23.63 7.77 6.21
N LEU A 128 -22.68 7.10 6.89
CA LEU A 128 -22.80 6.68 8.28
C LEU A 128 -22.01 7.60 9.21
N PRO A 129 -22.40 7.70 10.50
CA PRO A 129 -21.60 8.44 11.49
C PRO A 129 -20.18 7.85 11.60
N PHE A 130 -19.16 8.71 11.65
CA PHE A 130 -17.75 8.31 11.72
C PHE A 130 -17.46 7.30 12.84
N LYS A 131 -17.98 7.54 14.04
CA LYS A 131 -17.85 6.64 15.21
C LYS A 131 -18.29 5.21 14.88
N LYS A 132 -19.41 5.05 14.13
CA LYS A 132 -19.95 3.77 13.75
C LYS A 132 -19.01 2.96 12.83
N LEU A 133 -18.21 3.66 12.01
CA LEU A 133 -17.26 3.01 11.11
C LEU A 133 -16.09 2.35 11.87
N LEU A 134 -15.79 2.84 13.08
CA LEU A 134 -14.71 2.31 13.91
C LEU A 134 -15.16 1.21 14.87
N GLU A 135 -16.47 1.03 15.08
CA GLU A 135 -17.02 0.01 15.99
C GLU A 135 -16.46 -1.41 15.76
N PRO A 136 -16.33 -1.94 14.52
CA PRO A 136 -15.78 -3.28 14.31
C PRO A 136 -14.32 -3.40 14.76
N ALA A 137 -13.51 -2.36 14.50
CA ALA A 137 -12.10 -2.32 14.92
C ALA A 137 -11.99 -2.29 16.44
N ILE A 138 -12.79 -1.46 17.10
CA ILE A 138 -12.85 -1.35 18.56
C ILE A 138 -13.26 -2.69 19.17
N ASP A 139 -14.28 -3.33 18.62
CA ASP A 139 -14.76 -4.63 19.09
C ASP A 139 -13.67 -5.71 19.02
N TYR A 140 -13.00 -5.87 17.87
CA TYR A 140 -11.89 -6.81 17.74
C TYR A 140 -10.72 -6.50 18.67
N ALA A 141 -10.35 -5.24 18.82
CA ALA A 141 -9.25 -4.84 19.71
C ALA A 141 -9.61 -5.07 21.18
N ARG A 142 -10.87 -4.82 21.59
CA ARG A 142 -11.36 -4.91 22.98
C ARG A 142 -11.69 -6.34 23.38
N ASN A 143 -12.49 -7.01 22.57
CA ASN A 143 -13.07 -8.32 22.90
C ASN A 143 -12.31 -9.48 22.29
N GLY A 144 -11.33 -9.20 21.42
CA GLY A 144 -10.42 -10.17 20.85
C GLY A 144 -10.84 -10.70 19.48
N TYR A 145 -9.85 -11.24 18.79
CA TYR A 145 -10.00 -11.91 17.51
C TYR A 145 -8.97 -13.05 17.35
N PRO A 146 -9.26 -14.09 16.53
CA PRO A 146 -8.29 -15.14 16.25
C PRO A 146 -7.27 -14.66 15.20
N VAL A 147 -5.98 -14.81 15.51
CA VAL A 147 -4.90 -14.41 14.59
C VAL A 147 -4.80 -15.41 13.44
N SER A 148 -4.73 -14.89 12.20
CA SER A 148 -4.54 -15.73 11.02
C SER A 148 -3.09 -16.21 10.88
N ALA A 149 -2.88 -17.28 10.09
CA ALA A 149 -1.58 -17.94 9.99
C ALA A 149 -0.51 -17.01 9.39
N GLU A 150 -0.82 -16.32 8.31
CA GLU A 150 0.15 -15.42 7.66
C GLU A 150 0.50 -14.22 8.55
N ILE A 151 -0.48 -13.66 9.24
CA ILE A 151 -0.25 -12.54 10.18
C ILE A 151 0.61 -13.00 11.37
N ALA A 152 0.35 -14.17 11.95
CA ALA A 152 1.19 -14.73 13.01
C ALA A 152 2.65 -14.91 12.55
N ARG A 153 2.85 -15.41 11.32
CA ARG A 153 4.17 -15.59 10.71
C ARG A 153 4.92 -14.26 10.56
N MET A 154 4.25 -13.22 10.05
CA MET A 154 4.84 -11.88 9.90
C MET A 154 5.14 -11.24 11.25
N TRP A 155 4.26 -11.42 12.22
CA TRP A 155 4.44 -10.90 13.58
C TRP A 155 5.67 -11.50 14.27
N LYS A 156 5.86 -12.82 14.12
CA LYS A 156 7.03 -13.54 14.65
C LYS A 156 8.35 -13.01 14.05
N LYS A 157 8.38 -12.67 12.76
CA LYS A 157 9.56 -12.03 12.14
C LYS A 157 9.86 -10.66 12.77
N ALA A 158 8.85 -9.88 13.14
CA ALA A 158 9.02 -8.57 13.73
C ALA A 158 9.64 -8.61 15.15
N LEU A 159 9.33 -9.62 15.95
CA LEU A 159 9.89 -9.77 17.30
C LEU A 159 11.43 -9.73 17.30
N ASN A 160 12.05 -10.31 16.28
CA ASN A 160 13.50 -10.32 16.11
C ASN A 160 14.06 -9.03 15.52
N ALA A 161 13.20 -8.16 14.97
CA ALA A 161 13.60 -6.93 14.28
C ALA A 161 13.35 -5.65 15.10
N ILE A 162 12.60 -5.73 16.20
CA ILE A 162 12.35 -4.60 17.11
C ILE A 162 13.31 -4.71 18.31
N PRO A 163 14.15 -3.70 18.55
CA PRO A 163 15.08 -3.71 19.68
C PRO A 163 14.35 -3.78 21.03
N ASN A 164 14.88 -4.55 21.97
CA ASN A 164 14.34 -4.61 23.33
C ASN A 164 14.99 -3.54 24.22
N SER A 165 14.50 -2.30 24.11
CA SER A 165 14.93 -1.18 24.93
C SER A 165 13.73 -0.34 25.37
N GLU A 166 13.95 0.59 26.30
CA GLU A 166 12.89 1.43 26.89
C GLU A 166 12.11 2.22 25.81
N GLU A 167 12.78 2.64 24.73
CA GLU A 167 12.17 3.35 23.60
C GLU A 167 11.07 2.52 22.90
N PHE A 168 11.27 1.18 22.83
CA PHE A 168 10.34 0.26 22.15
C PHE A 168 9.39 -0.46 23.11
N LYS A 169 9.38 -0.09 24.39
CA LYS A 169 8.54 -0.73 25.42
C LYS A 169 7.07 -0.77 25.03
N GLY A 170 6.55 0.30 24.44
CA GLY A 170 5.16 0.38 23.99
C GLY A 170 4.81 -0.69 22.95
N TRP A 171 5.77 -1.08 22.07
CA TRP A 171 5.57 -2.17 21.12
C TRP A 171 5.42 -3.52 21.83
N TYR A 172 6.31 -3.82 22.78
CA TYR A 172 6.23 -5.06 23.55
C TYR A 172 4.96 -5.16 24.39
N GLU A 173 4.54 -4.06 25.01
CA GLU A 173 3.30 -4.00 25.80
C GLU A 173 2.03 -4.16 24.97
N THR A 174 2.04 -3.71 23.71
CA THR A 174 0.86 -3.74 22.84
C THR A 174 0.81 -5.02 21.99
N PHE A 175 1.96 -5.51 21.54
CA PHE A 175 2.07 -6.53 20.50
C PHE A 175 2.74 -7.82 20.94
N THR A 176 2.96 -8.03 22.26
CA THR A 176 3.35 -9.33 22.79
C THR A 176 2.38 -9.79 23.87
N PHE A 177 2.21 -11.10 23.97
CA PHE A 177 1.30 -11.77 24.88
C PHE A 177 2.15 -12.75 25.71
N ASP A 178 2.30 -12.49 27.01
CA ASP A 178 3.25 -13.20 27.87
C ASP A 178 4.68 -13.23 27.31
N GLY A 179 5.11 -12.09 26.72
CA GLY A 179 6.44 -11.92 26.13
C GLY A 179 6.66 -12.63 24.78
N LYS A 180 5.60 -13.15 24.16
CA LYS A 180 5.63 -13.87 22.87
C LYS A 180 4.71 -13.23 21.86
N THR A 181 4.99 -13.47 20.58
CA THR A 181 4.06 -13.16 19.50
C THR A 181 2.95 -14.21 19.43
N PRO A 182 1.76 -13.86 18.90
CA PRO A 182 0.65 -14.79 18.86
C PRO A 182 0.89 -15.94 17.85
N GLU A 183 0.32 -17.10 18.18
CA GLU A 183 0.28 -18.26 17.28
C GLU A 183 -1.01 -18.25 16.41
N PRO A 184 -1.03 -18.96 15.27
CA PRO A 184 -2.24 -19.07 14.44
C PRO A 184 -3.44 -19.61 15.23
N GLY A 185 -4.59 -18.93 15.11
CA GLY A 185 -5.82 -19.25 15.81
C GLY A 185 -5.86 -18.80 17.28
N GLN A 186 -4.80 -18.23 17.82
CA GLN A 186 -4.81 -17.67 19.17
C GLN A 186 -5.74 -16.46 19.23
N MET A 187 -6.62 -16.43 20.23
CA MET A 187 -7.44 -15.26 20.58
C MET A 187 -6.58 -14.24 21.30
N ILE A 188 -6.53 -13.02 20.78
CA ILE A 188 -5.77 -11.91 21.39
C ILE A 188 -6.63 -10.66 21.53
N CYS A 189 -6.37 -9.88 22.58
CA CYS A 189 -6.94 -8.56 22.81
C CYS A 189 -5.82 -7.53 22.88
N MET A 190 -6.08 -6.32 22.40
CA MET A 190 -5.13 -5.19 22.44
C MET A 190 -5.82 -3.97 23.08
N PRO A 191 -5.97 -3.96 24.43
CA PRO A 191 -6.78 -2.95 25.13
C PRO A 191 -6.27 -1.51 24.91
N LYS A 192 -4.96 -1.27 24.87
CA LYS A 192 -4.41 0.07 24.57
C LYS A 192 -4.79 0.55 23.17
N LEU A 193 -4.77 -0.34 22.17
CA LEU A 193 -5.21 -0.01 20.81
C LEU A 193 -6.72 0.25 20.77
N ALA A 194 -7.53 -0.51 21.54
CA ALA A 194 -8.96 -0.25 21.68
C ALA A 194 -9.23 1.13 22.31
N ASP A 195 -8.51 1.48 23.39
CA ASP A 195 -8.64 2.79 24.05
C ASP A 195 -8.30 3.94 23.08
N ALA A 196 -7.23 3.79 22.27
CA ALA A 196 -6.87 4.78 21.26
C ALA A 196 -7.96 4.93 20.18
N LEU A 197 -8.50 3.83 19.67
CA LEU A 197 -9.58 3.83 18.69
C LEU A 197 -10.86 4.46 19.25
N GLU A 198 -11.23 4.18 20.49
CA GLU A 198 -12.38 4.79 21.16
C GLU A 198 -12.20 6.30 21.31
N LYS A 199 -11.03 6.78 21.78
CA LYS A 199 -10.71 8.21 21.87
C LYS A 199 -10.80 8.89 20.50
N ILE A 200 -10.28 8.26 19.44
CA ILE A 200 -10.35 8.76 18.06
C ILE A 200 -11.80 8.82 17.60
N ALA A 201 -12.60 7.81 17.87
CA ALA A 201 -14.02 7.75 17.50
C ALA A 201 -14.87 8.79 18.23
N ASP A 202 -14.64 8.96 19.53
CA ASP A 202 -15.41 9.89 20.39
C ASP A 202 -15.09 11.36 20.13
N THR A 203 -13.86 11.66 19.71
CA THR A 203 -13.41 13.02 19.44
C THR A 203 -13.35 13.36 17.96
N ASN A 204 -13.89 12.50 17.09
CA ASN A 204 -13.83 12.67 15.64
C ASN A 204 -12.38 12.95 15.15
N THR A 205 -11.42 12.15 15.63
CA THR A 205 -9.97 12.18 15.41
C THR A 205 -9.16 13.23 16.21
N ASP A 206 -9.80 14.18 16.87
CA ASP A 206 -9.09 15.28 17.55
C ASP A 206 -8.15 14.79 18.66
N ALA A 207 -8.45 13.65 19.31
CA ALA A 207 -7.56 13.05 20.30
C ALA A 207 -6.15 12.78 19.76
N LEU A 208 -6.02 12.38 18.49
CA LEU A 208 -4.74 12.04 17.87
C LEU A 208 -3.95 13.26 17.38
N TYR A 209 -4.64 14.33 16.96
CA TYR A 209 -3.98 15.48 16.32
C TYR A 209 -3.88 16.72 17.21
N TYR A 210 -4.79 16.88 18.15
CA TYR A 210 -4.89 18.09 19.01
C TYR A 210 -4.94 17.76 20.50
N GLY A 211 -5.38 16.56 20.86
CA GLY A 211 -5.69 16.17 22.24
C GLY A 211 -4.63 15.29 22.89
N GLU A 212 -5.10 14.43 23.79
CA GLU A 212 -4.29 13.62 24.71
C GLU A 212 -3.27 12.73 24.01
N LEU A 213 -3.66 12.05 22.92
CA LEU A 213 -2.72 11.18 22.17
C LEU A 213 -1.60 12.00 21.52
N ALA A 214 -1.90 13.20 21.02
CA ALA A 214 -0.89 14.11 20.48
C ALA A 214 0.08 14.59 21.57
N ASP A 215 -0.43 14.91 22.77
CA ASP A 215 0.40 15.29 23.91
C ASP A 215 1.36 14.16 24.31
N ARG A 216 0.86 12.92 24.40
CA ARG A 216 1.65 11.74 24.72
C ARG A 216 2.73 11.42 23.67
N ILE A 217 2.40 11.56 22.39
CA ILE A 217 3.36 11.37 21.28
C ILE A 217 4.46 12.43 21.37
N ASP A 218 4.13 13.69 21.61
CA ASP A 218 5.10 14.79 21.77
C ASP A 218 6.03 14.57 22.97
N GLU A 219 5.48 14.16 24.12
CA GLU A 219 6.25 13.86 25.33
C GLU A 219 7.25 12.73 25.11
N GLU A 220 6.81 11.58 24.55
CA GLU A 220 7.68 10.44 24.30
C GLU A 220 8.73 10.74 23.20
N SER A 221 8.34 11.51 22.16
CA SER A 221 9.27 11.96 21.13
C SER A 221 10.40 12.82 21.74
N LYS A 222 10.07 13.78 22.62
CA LYS A 222 11.07 14.60 23.34
C LYS A 222 11.95 13.75 24.25
N ARG A 223 11.34 12.79 24.98
CA ARG A 223 12.06 11.90 25.92
C ARG A 223 13.17 11.10 25.25
N PHE A 224 12.94 10.62 24.04
CA PHE A 224 13.87 9.77 23.29
C PHE A 224 14.60 10.49 22.16
N GLY A 225 14.61 11.82 22.14
CA GLY A 225 15.36 12.61 21.16
C GLY A 225 14.76 12.61 19.76
N GLY A 226 13.48 12.26 19.61
CA GLY A 226 12.76 12.37 18.36
C GLY A 226 12.46 13.82 17.98
N PHE A 227 12.09 14.05 16.74
CA PHE A 227 11.82 15.38 16.18
C PHE A 227 10.33 15.70 16.05
N LEU A 228 9.44 14.69 16.06
CA LEU A 228 7.99 14.91 15.96
C LEU A 228 7.48 15.68 17.16
N ARG A 229 6.68 16.72 16.91
CA ARG A 229 6.07 17.57 17.93
C ARG A 229 4.55 17.64 17.74
N LYS A 230 3.82 18.01 18.79
CA LYS A 230 2.37 18.23 18.72
C LYS A 230 2.00 19.22 17.61
N GLN A 231 2.77 20.29 17.40
CA GLN A 231 2.55 21.26 16.32
C GLN A 231 2.55 20.61 14.93
N ASP A 232 3.44 19.62 14.70
CA ASP A 232 3.48 18.89 13.42
C ASP A 232 2.17 18.12 13.18
N LEU A 233 1.60 17.51 14.25
CA LEU A 233 0.31 16.82 14.20
C LEU A 233 -0.86 17.78 13.95
N GLU A 234 -0.90 18.91 14.66
CA GLU A 234 -1.93 19.94 14.55
C GLU A 234 -1.98 20.54 13.14
N ASP A 235 -0.83 20.80 12.53
CA ASP A 235 -0.70 21.42 11.21
C ASP A 235 -0.95 20.46 10.05
N HIS A 236 -1.02 19.15 10.30
CA HIS A 236 -1.25 18.17 9.25
C HIS A 236 -2.60 18.39 8.55
N LYS A 237 -2.57 18.41 7.23
CA LYS A 237 -3.75 18.57 6.36
C LYS A 237 -3.79 17.49 5.29
N VAL A 238 -4.97 16.93 5.11
CA VAL A 238 -5.26 16.04 3.98
C VAL A 238 -5.31 16.85 2.70
N GLU A 239 -4.63 16.38 1.67
CA GLU A 239 -4.60 17.01 0.34
C GLU A 239 -5.57 16.28 -0.59
N TRP A 240 -6.48 17.03 -1.20
CA TRP A 240 -7.29 16.55 -2.31
C TRP A 240 -6.55 16.88 -3.60
N VAL A 241 -6.19 15.84 -4.35
CA VAL A 241 -5.38 15.95 -5.57
C VAL A 241 -6.15 15.42 -6.76
N ASN A 242 -5.83 15.90 -7.96
CA ASN A 242 -6.36 15.30 -9.18
C ASN A 242 -5.55 14.05 -9.51
N PRO A 243 -6.17 12.86 -9.64
CA PRO A 243 -5.47 11.70 -10.15
C PRO A 243 -4.89 11.96 -11.54
N ILE A 244 -3.77 11.32 -11.82
CA ILE A 244 -3.07 11.37 -13.12
C ILE A 244 -3.25 10.04 -13.85
N HIS A 245 -3.18 10.01 -15.18
CA HIS A 245 -3.35 8.77 -15.94
C HIS A 245 -2.49 8.72 -17.20
N VAL A 246 -2.37 7.52 -17.72
CA VAL A 246 -1.93 7.24 -19.09
C VAL A 246 -2.97 6.40 -19.81
N ASP A 247 -3.07 6.56 -21.11
CA ASP A 247 -3.83 5.66 -21.95
C ASP A 247 -3.02 4.39 -22.19
N TYR A 248 -3.64 3.21 -21.96
CA TYR A 248 -3.03 1.93 -22.19
C TYR A 248 -3.99 1.00 -22.93
N HIS A 249 -3.73 0.73 -24.21
CA HIS A 249 -4.50 -0.15 -25.08
C HIS A 249 -6.04 0.05 -24.98
N GLY A 250 -6.47 1.33 -24.96
CA GLY A 250 -7.89 1.72 -24.95
C GLY A 250 -8.52 1.83 -23.55
N TYR A 251 -7.73 1.78 -22.50
CA TYR A 251 -8.12 2.06 -21.12
C TYR A 251 -7.32 3.24 -20.58
N GLN A 252 -7.86 3.99 -19.61
CA GLN A 252 -7.11 4.93 -18.79
C GLN A 252 -6.71 4.23 -17.49
N VAL A 253 -5.43 4.23 -17.19
CA VAL A 253 -4.87 3.72 -15.94
C VAL A 253 -4.54 4.90 -15.05
N TRP A 254 -5.21 5.00 -13.91
CA TRP A 254 -5.14 6.13 -12.99
C TRP A 254 -4.35 5.80 -11.74
N GLU A 255 -3.52 6.76 -11.32
CA GLU A 255 -2.76 6.77 -10.07
C GLU A 255 -2.82 8.15 -9.42
N LEU A 256 -2.33 8.28 -8.18
CA LEU A 256 -2.15 9.60 -7.59
C LEU A 256 -0.83 10.23 -8.08
N PRO A 257 -0.79 11.58 -8.19
CA PRO A 257 0.44 12.29 -8.52
C PRO A 257 1.51 12.10 -7.42
N PRO A 258 2.78 12.42 -7.67
CA PRO A 258 3.80 12.51 -6.63
C PRO A 258 3.32 13.29 -5.39
N ASN A 259 3.82 13.03 -4.23
CA ASN A 259 5.06 12.31 -3.81
C ASN A 259 5.00 10.77 -3.91
N GLY A 260 3.85 10.19 -4.24
CA GLY A 260 3.67 8.74 -4.42
C GLY A 260 4.33 8.20 -5.69
N GLN A 261 4.74 6.94 -5.62
CA GLN A 261 5.38 6.23 -6.76
C GLN A 261 4.39 5.69 -7.81
N GLY A 262 3.10 6.06 -7.79
CA GLY A 262 2.13 5.66 -8.81
C GLY A 262 2.57 6.00 -10.23
N ILE A 263 3.25 7.13 -10.36
CA ILE A 263 3.85 7.57 -11.62
C ILE A 263 4.82 6.53 -12.24
N VAL A 264 5.48 5.67 -11.44
CA VAL A 264 6.35 4.60 -11.97
C VAL A 264 5.55 3.59 -12.78
N ALA A 265 4.38 3.17 -12.26
CA ALA A 265 3.49 2.27 -12.99
C ALA A 265 3.00 2.90 -14.29
N LEU A 266 2.63 4.20 -14.24
CA LEU A 266 2.18 4.94 -15.41
C LEU A 266 3.29 5.10 -16.45
N MET A 267 4.51 5.47 -16.04
CA MET A 267 5.67 5.56 -16.95
C MET A 267 5.97 4.23 -17.61
N ALA A 268 5.97 3.11 -16.85
CA ALA A 268 6.20 1.78 -17.40
C ALA A 268 5.11 1.38 -18.41
N LEU A 269 3.83 1.59 -18.08
CA LEU A 269 2.71 1.31 -18.99
C LEU A 269 2.75 2.19 -20.25
N ASN A 270 3.14 3.46 -20.11
CA ASN A 270 3.29 4.36 -21.25
C ASN A 270 4.41 3.91 -22.23
N VAL A 271 5.51 3.34 -21.69
CA VAL A 271 6.53 2.66 -22.50
C VAL A 271 5.94 1.44 -23.18
N LEU A 272 5.25 0.56 -22.44
CA LEU A 272 4.65 -0.67 -22.95
C LEU A 272 3.56 -0.42 -23.99
N ASN A 273 2.88 0.71 -23.97
CA ASN A 273 1.86 1.11 -24.96
C ASN A 273 2.40 1.18 -26.39
N ASN A 274 3.72 1.16 -26.57
CA ASN A 274 4.37 1.12 -27.89
C ASN A 274 4.62 -0.30 -28.41
N PHE A 275 4.23 -1.33 -27.68
CA PHE A 275 4.39 -2.74 -28.02
C PHE A 275 3.04 -3.45 -28.11
N GLN A 276 3.00 -4.59 -28.81
CA GLN A 276 1.84 -5.47 -28.87
C GLN A 276 2.26 -6.88 -28.48
N PHE A 277 1.68 -7.40 -27.41
CA PHE A 277 1.99 -8.72 -26.92
C PHE A 277 0.85 -9.70 -27.27
N LYS A 278 1.20 -10.88 -27.79
CA LYS A 278 0.23 -11.95 -28.04
C LYS A 278 0.16 -12.93 -26.88
N ASP A 279 1.31 -13.18 -26.28
CA ASP A 279 1.49 -14.14 -25.19
C ASP A 279 2.42 -13.58 -24.12
N ARG A 280 2.38 -14.14 -22.92
CA ARG A 280 3.32 -13.85 -21.85
C ARG A 280 4.63 -14.62 -22.05
N ASP A 281 5.25 -14.41 -23.18
CA ASP A 281 6.53 -15.03 -23.56
C ASP A 281 7.75 -14.24 -23.05
N VAL A 282 8.93 -14.67 -23.46
CA VAL A 282 10.20 -14.03 -23.07
C VAL A 282 10.31 -12.59 -23.56
N ASP A 283 9.78 -12.27 -24.74
CA ASP A 283 9.84 -10.90 -25.29
C ASP A 283 8.95 -9.95 -24.48
N CYS A 284 7.75 -10.40 -24.12
CA CYS A 284 6.85 -9.67 -23.24
C CYS A 284 7.49 -9.42 -21.88
N ILE A 285 7.99 -10.45 -21.20
CA ILE A 285 8.56 -10.33 -19.86
C ILE A 285 9.82 -9.45 -19.87
N HIS A 286 10.71 -9.64 -20.86
CA HIS A 286 11.89 -8.80 -21.04
C HIS A 286 11.51 -7.31 -21.20
N THR A 287 10.54 -7.02 -22.07
CA THR A 287 10.09 -5.64 -22.33
C THR A 287 9.49 -5.01 -21.07
N GLN A 288 8.68 -5.76 -20.30
CA GLN A 288 8.14 -5.32 -19.01
C GLN A 288 9.26 -5.03 -18.00
N MET A 289 10.28 -5.88 -17.90
CA MET A 289 11.43 -5.69 -17.02
C MET A 289 12.22 -4.43 -17.38
N GLU A 290 12.48 -4.21 -18.67
CA GLU A 290 13.20 -3.01 -19.13
C GLU A 290 12.39 -1.73 -18.87
N ALA A 291 11.09 -1.72 -19.18
CA ALA A 291 10.21 -0.58 -18.93
C ALA A 291 10.19 -0.19 -17.44
N LEU A 292 10.13 -1.18 -16.54
CA LEU A 292 10.16 -0.94 -15.09
C LEU A 292 11.49 -0.36 -14.62
N LYS A 293 12.63 -0.91 -15.08
CA LYS A 293 13.95 -0.38 -14.71
C LYS A 293 14.10 1.09 -15.10
N MET A 294 13.69 1.46 -16.31
CA MET A 294 13.73 2.84 -16.80
C MET A 294 12.82 3.75 -15.97
N ALA A 295 11.58 3.32 -15.71
CA ALA A 295 10.62 4.09 -14.92
C ALA A 295 11.09 4.32 -13.48
N PHE A 296 11.68 3.32 -12.84
CA PHE A 296 12.27 3.49 -11.51
C PHE A 296 13.48 4.41 -11.52
N ALA A 297 14.33 4.32 -12.55
CA ALA A 297 15.49 5.21 -12.69
C ALA A 297 15.04 6.67 -12.72
N ASP A 298 14.08 6.99 -13.59
CA ASP A 298 13.57 8.34 -13.71
C ASP A 298 12.83 8.80 -12.45
N ALA A 299 12.04 7.92 -11.81
CA ALA A 299 11.34 8.28 -10.58
C ALA A 299 12.30 8.58 -9.42
N LYS A 300 13.40 7.85 -9.29
CA LYS A 300 14.42 8.11 -8.26
C LYS A 300 15.16 9.42 -8.49
N GLU A 301 15.30 9.85 -9.74
CA GLU A 301 15.93 11.11 -10.09
C GLU A 301 15.01 12.33 -9.88
N TYR A 302 13.68 12.17 -10.12
CA TYR A 302 12.79 13.32 -10.19
C TYR A 302 11.69 13.36 -9.13
N VAL A 303 11.26 12.22 -8.57
CA VAL A 303 10.07 12.15 -7.71
C VAL A 303 10.40 12.38 -6.23
N THR A 304 9.73 13.37 -5.64
CA THR A 304 9.78 13.73 -4.22
C THR A 304 8.52 14.55 -3.88
N ASP A 305 8.57 15.38 -2.84
CA ASP A 305 7.55 16.41 -2.58
C ASP A 305 7.32 17.23 -3.86
N PRO A 306 6.08 17.36 -4.35
CA PRO A 306 5.78 18.12 -5.57
C PRO A 306 6.36 19.53 -5.59
N LYS A 307 6.47 20.17 -4.42
CA LYS A 307 7.07 21.52 -4.29
C LYS A 307 8.58 21.56 -4.52
N CYS A 308 9.23 20.39 -4.46
CA CYS A 308 10.68 20.23 -4.60
C CYS A 308 11.07 19.53 -5.92
N MET A 309 10.10 19.08 -6.72
CA MET A 309 10.37 18.46 -8.01
C MET A 309 10.88 19.50 -9.00
N ASN A 310 11.87 19.10 -9.81
CA ASN A 310 12.46 19.91 -10.87
C ASN A 310 12.03 19.46 -12.28
N MET A 311 11.19 18.42 -12.37
CA MET A 311 10.63 17.87 -13.59
C MET A 311 9.10 17.86 -13.49
N PRO A 312 8.37 18.45 -14.44
CA PRO A 312 6.91 18.38 -14.48
C PRO A 312 6.40 16.94 -14.59
N VAL A 313 5.32 16.62 -13.88
CA VAL A 313 4.68 15.31 -13.92
C VAL A 313 4.23 14.97 -15.34
N ASP A 314 3.63 15.94 -16.04
CA ASP A 314 3.11 15.76 -17.41
C ASP A 314 4.20 15.37 -18.41
N ASP A 315 5.45 15.83 -18.22
CA ASP A 315 6.57 15.45 -19.09
C ASP A 315 6.95 13.98 -18.88
N LEU A 316 6.94 13.50 -17.63
CA LEU A 316 7.28 12.11 -17.27
C LEU A 316 6.25 11.07 -17.75
N ILE A 317 4.98 11.47 -17.89
CA ILE A 317 3.91 10.60 -18.40
C ILE A 317 3.47 10.95 -19.82
N SER A 318 4.21 11.82 -20.53
CA SER A 318 3.88 12.20 -21.90
C SER A 318 4.03 11.03 -22.88
N VAL A 319 3.26 11.04 -23.96
CA VAL A 319 3.38 10.05 -25.04
C VAL A 319 4.79 10.02 -25.64
N ASP A 320 5.43 11.19 -25.74
CA ASP A 320 6.79 11.32 -26.28
C ASP A 320 7.83 10.70 -25.34
N TYR A 321 7.67 10.84 -24.01
CA TYR A 321 8.47 10.11 -23.04
C TYR A 321 8.36 8.58 -23.28
N GLY A 322 7.13 8.06 -23.37
CA GLY A 322 6.90 6.63 -23.61
C GLY A 322 7.58 6.12 -24.88
N LYS A 323 7.46 6.86 -26.01
CA LYS A 323 8.12 6.53 -27.27
C LYS A 323 9.64 6.57 -27.17
N GLN A 324 10.19 7.60 -26.54
CA GLN A 324 11.63 7.75 -26.36
C GLN A 324 12.22 6.58 -25.54
N ARG A 325 11.59 6.21 -24.43
CA ARG A 325 12.04 5.10 -23.60
C ARG A 325 11.83 3.76 -24.32
N ALA A 326 10.72 3.54 -24.99
CA ALA A 326 10.46 2.33 -25.76
C ALA A 326 11.52 2.09 -26.86
N SER A 327 11.99 3.14 -27.52
CA SER A 327 13.03 3.03 -28.57
C SER A 327 14.40 2.57 -28.03
N GLN A 328 14.63 2.60 -26.72
CA GLN A 328 15.86 2.14 -26.08
C GLN A 328 15.82 0.63 -25.75
N ILE A 329 14.64 0.03 -25.72
CA ILE A 329 14.49 -1.40 -25.42
C ILE A 329 14.92 -2.21 -26.63
N GLY A 330 16.03 -2.95 -26.48
CA GLY A 330 16.58 -3.86 -27.50
C GLY A 330 16.41 -5.31 -27.09
N HIS A 331 17.18 -6.19 -27.73
CA HIS A 331 17.17 -7.62 -27.40
C HIS A 331 17.90 -7.93 -26.09
N LEU A 332 18.89 -7.14 -25.71
CA LEU A 332 19.69 -7.32 -24.50
C LEU A 332 19.23 -6.38 -23.39
N ALA A 333 19.35 -6.82 -22.16
CA ALA A 333 19.05 -6.05 -20.97
C ALA A 333 20.02 -4.88 -20.80
N LEU A 334 19.49 -3.72 -20.42
CA LEU A 334 20.27 -2.50 -20.18
C LEU A 334 20.55 -2.33 -18.68
N PRO A 335 21.77 -1.93 -18.27
CA PRO A 335 22.05 -1.61 -16.88
C PRO A 335 21.25 -0.36 -16.47
N PRO A 336 20.53 -0.40 -15.34
CA PRO A 336 19.86 0.78 -14.81
C PRO A 336 20.89 1.78 -14.25
N ARG A 337 20.49 3.04 -14.15
CA ARG A 337 21.35 4.13 -13.62
C ARG A 337 21.04 4.48 -12.17
N VAL A 338 20.50 3.56 -11.36
CA VAL A 338 19.96 3.88 -10.02
C VAL A 338 20.19 2.81 -8.98
N ASP A 339 20.25 3.26 -7.72
CA ASP A 339 20.45 2.45 -6.52
C ASP A 339 19.20 1.72 -6.03
N LYS A 340 19.44 0.76 -5.12
CA LYS A 340 18.56 -0.26 -4.56
C LYS A 340 17.25 0.27 -3.93
N PRO A 341 16.08 -0.26 -4.31
CA PRO A 341 14.84 -0.05 -3.56
C PRO A 341 14.77 -0.87 -2.27
N HIS A 342 14.12 -0.32 -1.21
CA HIS A 342 14.03 -0.95 0.10
C HIS A 342 12.57 -1.05 0.61
N GLY A 343 12.25 -2.12 1.35
CA GLY A 343 11.16 -2.21 2.30
C GLY A 343 9.81 -2.73 1.80
N SER A 344 9.08 -3.41 2.72
CA SER A 344 7.73 -3.92 2.51
C SER A 344 6.94 -3.92 3.83
N GLY A 345 5.69 -3.44 3.80
CA GLY A 345 4.73 -3.44 4.91
C GLY A 345 3.59 -2.48 4.63
N THR A 346 2.47 -2.97 4.05
CA THR A 346 1.36 -2.13 3.55
C THR A 346 0.09 -2.96 3.52
N VAL A 347 -1.07 -2.32 3.64
CA VAL A 347 -2.38 -2.93 3.36
C VAL A 347 -3.07 -2.20 2.23
N TYR A 348 -3.61 -2.95 1.28
CA TYR A 348 -4.47 -2.46 0.20
C TYR A 348 -5.88 -3.01 0.36
N LEU A 349 -6.86 -2.18 0.07
CA LEU A 349 -8.26 -2.56 0.02
C LEU A 349 -9.00 -1.86 -1.13
N CYS A 350 -10.02 -2.50 -1.63
CA CYS A 350 -10.97 -1.87 -2.55
C CYS A 350 -12.41 -2.24 -2.19
N THR A 351 -13.32 -1.29 -2.44
CA THR A 351 -14.74 -1.41 -2.11
C THR A 351 -15.61 -0.89 -3.24
N ALA A 352 -16.81 -1.43 -3.36
CA ALA A 352 -17.84 -0.92 -4.26
C ALA A 352 -19.22 -1.06 -3.62
N ASP A 353 -20.16 -0.17 -3.95
CA ASP A 353 -21.54 -0.20 -3.47
C ASP A 353 -22.55 -0.35 -4.61
N LYS A 354 -23.84 -0.52 -4.24
CA LYS A 354 -24.95 -0.73 -5.20
C LYS A 354 -25.20 0.45 -6.15
N ASP A 355 -24.72 1.65 -5.77
CA ASP A 355 -24.94 2.88 -6.54
C ASP A 355 -23.80 3.14 -7.54
N GLY A 356 -22.82 2.23 -7.61
CA GLY A 356 -21.67 2.29 -8.52
C GLY A 356 -20.50 3.14 -7.99
N ASN A 357 -20.55 3.56 -6.74
CA ASN A 357 -19.40 4.21 -6.11
C ASN A 357 -18.34 3.17 -5.78
N MET A 358 -17.07 3.54 -5.96
CA MET A 358 -15.95 2.64 -5.76
C MET A 358 -14.78 3.37 -5.10
N VAL A 359 -14.02 2.64 -4.27
CA VAL A 359 -12.84 3.17 -3.60
C VAL A 359 -11.66 2.22 -3.79
N SER A 360 -10.53 2.78 -4.19
CA SER A 360 -9.21 2.20 -4.12
C SER A 360 -8.48 2.87 -2.97
N TYR A 361 -8.13 2.13 -1.92
CA TYR A 361 -7.53 2.69 -0.70
C TYR A 361 -6.31 1.89 -0.26
N ILE A 362 -5.30 2.59 0.18
CA ILE A 362 -4.06 2.00 0.67
C ILE A 362 -3.56 2.76 1.89
N GLN A 363 -3.07 2.03 2.91
CA GLN A 363 -2.40 2.62 4.06
C GLN A 363 -1.21 1.78 4.53
N SER A 364 -0.26 2.42 5.21
CA SER A 364 1.02 1.78 5.48
C SER A 364 1.78 2.42 6.62
N ASN A 365 2.43 1.57 7.42
CA ASN A 365 3.53 1.96 8.31
C ASN A 365 4.89 1.98 7.59
N TYR A 366 4.95 1.75 6.29
CA TYR A 366 6.09 1.55 5.41
C TYR A 366 6.76 0.19 5.62
N MET A 367 7.57 -0.02 6.64
CA MET A 367 8.15 -1.33 6.95
C MET A 367 7.35 -2.04 8.04
N GLY A 368 7.47 -3.35 8.16
CA GLY A 368 6.74 -4.13 9.17
C GLY A 368 6.80 -3.51 10.56
N PHE A 369 5.64 -3.19 11.17
CA PHE A 369 5.47 -2.42 12.41
C PHE A 369 6.10 -1.01 12.42
N GLY A 370 6.35 -0.42 11.24
CA GLY A 370 6.84 0.95 11.09
C GLY A 370 8.15 1.23 11.81
N SER A 371 8.18 2.31 12.56
CA SER A 371 9.32 2.70 13.37
C SER A 371 9.58 1.78 14.58
N GLY A 372 8.63 0.93 14.94
CA GLY A 372 8.63 0.17 16.19
C GLY A 372 8.20 1.00 17.40
N ILE A 373 7.95 2.30 17.21
CA ILE A 373 7.45 3.17 18.28
C ILE A 373 5.94 3.00 18.39
N VAL A 374 5.48 2.76 19.61
CA VAL A 374 4.06 2.67 19.95
C VAL A 374 3.80 3.49 21.19
N VAL A 375 2.90 4.47 21.09
CA VAL A 375 2.49 5.35 22.18
C VAL A 375 0.99 5.14 22.42
N ASP A 376 0.63 4.64 23.59
CA ASP A 376 -0.75 4.37 24.01
C ASP A 376 -1.60 3.66 22.94
N GLY A 377 -1.01 2.62 22.29
CA GLY A 377 -1.65 1.85 21.22
C GLY A 377 -1.49 2.43 19.81
N VAL A 378 -0.99 3.65 19.66
CA VAL A 378 -0.71 4.27 18.35
C VAL A 378 0.66 3.82 17.85
N SER A 379 0.70 2.92 16.88
CA SER A 379 1.92 2.47 16.19
C SER A 379 2.30 3.47 15.10
N LEU A 380 3.52 4.03 15.16
CA LEU A 380 4.00 5.07 14.25
C LEU A 380 4.79 4.49 13.08
N GLN A 381 4.53 5.02 11.89
CA GLN A 381 5.22 4.65 10.65
C GLN A 381 6.69 5.13 10.65
N ASN A 382 7.50 4.60 9.72
CA ASN A 382 8.91 4.98 9.54
C ASN A 382 9.20 5.54 8.14
N ARG A 383 8.27 6.31 7.58
CA ARG A 383 8.34 6.81 6.20
C ARG A 383 9.57 7.67 5.92
N GLY A 384 10.06 8.41 6.92
CA GLY A 384 11.27 9.22 6.81
C GLY A 384 12.54 8.45 6.46
N TYR A 385 12.54 7.11 6.57
CA TYR A 385 13.65 6.27 6.13
C TYR A 385 13.94 6.37 4.62
N ASP A 386 12.97 6.83 3.82
CA ASP A 386 13.15 7.04 2.38
C ASP A 386 13.90 8.33 2.03
N PHE A 387 14.06 9.28 2.96
CA PHE A 387 14.86 10.48 2.71
C PHE A 387 16.33 10.16 2.48
N SER A 388 16.98 10.97 1.64
CA SER A 388 18.43 10.98 1.45
C SER A 388 19.08 12.05 2.32
N LEU A 389 20.29 11.78 2.82
CA LEU A 389 21.14 12.80 3.45
C LEU A 389 22.13 13.43 2.45
N ASP A 390 22.15 12.98 1.20
CA ASP A 390 22.92 13.61 0.12
C ASP A 390 22.21 14.89 -0.35
N PRO A 391 22.82 16.07 -0.21
CA PRO A 391 22.19 17.33 -0.59
C PRO A 391 21.95 17.48 -2.10
N SER A 392 22.58 16.66 -2.93
CA SER A 392 22.35 16.63 -4.39
C SER A 392 21.13 15.80 -4.78
N HIS A 393 20.62 14.95 -3.88
CA HIS A 393 19.51 14.06 -4.15
C HIS A 393 18.16 14.80 -4.06
N VAL A 394 17.26 14.58 -5.03
CA VAL A 394 15.94 15.24 -5.07
C VAL A 394 15.13 14.99 -3.80
N ASN A 395 15.24 13.80 -3.20
CA ASN A 395 14.58 13.43 -1.96
C ASN A 395 15.41 13.73 -0.69
N TYR A 396 16.23 14.80 -0.73
CA TYR A 396 17.03 15.26 0.41
C TYR A 396 16.15 15.62 1.61
N LEU A 397 16.58 15.22 2.83
CA LEU A 397 15.87 15.49 4.07
C LEU A 397 15.85 16.99 4.39
N MET A 398 14.68 17.55 4.44
CA MET A 398 14.42 18.95 4.82
C MET A 398 13.29 19.02 5.85
N PRO A 399 13.22 20.08 6.69
CA PRO A 399 12.06 20.35 7.53
C PRO A 399 10.77 20.48 6.71
N HIS A 400 9.68 19.93 7.24
CA HIS A 400 8.33 20.05 6.68
C HIS A 400 8.25 19.71 5.18
N LYS A 401 8.93 18.64 4.77
CA LYS A 401 8.94 18.11 3.41
C LYS A 401 8.29 16.73 3.36
N LYS A 402 7.54 16.43 2.32
CA LYS A 402 7.10 15.06 2.02
C LYS A 402 8.23 14.27 1.38
N THR A 403 8.40 13.01 1.78
CA THR A 403 9.37 12.11 1.14
C THR A 403 8.71 11.36 -0.02
N TYR A 404 9.53 10.79 -0.90
CA TYR A 404 9.11 9.75 -1.83
C TYR A 404 8.25 8.71 -1.12
N HIS A 405 7.09 8.34 -1.68
CA HIS A 405 6.13 7.51 -0.99
C HIS A 405 5.78 6.25 -1.78
N THR A 406 5.82 5.10 -1.11
CA THR A 406 5.67 3.81 -1.78
C THR A 406 4.22 3.31 -1.92
N ILE A 407 3.24 3.90 -1.23
CA ILE A 407 1.84 3.44 -1.37
C ILE A 407 1.15 4.09 -2.55
N ILE A 408 0.43 3.28 -3.32
CA ILE A 408 -0.27 3.69 -4.54
C ILE A 408 -1.62 2.98 -4.66
N PRO A 409 -2.74 3.69 -4.75
CA PRO A 409 -4.04 3.14 -5.13
C PRO A 409 -4.24 3.28 -6.64
N GLY A 410 -4.59 2.22 -7.36
CA GLY A 410 -4.84 2.26 -8.80
C GLY A 410 -6.34 2.23 -9.15
N PHE A 411 -6.71 2.79 -10.30
CA PHE A 411 -8.08 2.75 -10.82
C PHE A 411 -8.07 2.66 -12.35
N LEU A 412 -9.05 1.97 -12.92
CA LEU A 412 -9.23 1.83 -14.37
C LEU A 412 -10.53 2.51 -14.82
N THR A 413 -10.45 3.23 -15.94
CA THR A 413 -11.62 3.69 -16.69
C THR A 413 -11.51 3.31 -18.15
N LYS A 414 -12.64 3.29 -18.85
CA LYS A 414 -12.73 3.14 -20.30
C LYS A 414 -13.89 3.98 -20.83
N ASP A 415 -13.63 4.79 -21.85
CA ASP A 415 -14.64 5.67 -22.45
C ASP A 415 -15.36 6.52 -21.39
N ASP A 416 -14.58 7.16 -20.48
CA ASP A 416 -15.05 7.98 -19.35
C ASP A 416 -15.93 7.23 -18.32
N LYS A 417 -16.00 5.89 -18.40
CA LYS A 417 -16.76 5.04 -17.47
C LYS A 417 -15.84 4.29 -16.53
N PRO A 418 -16.26 4.07 -15.29
CA PRO A 418 -15.45 3.33 -14.33
C PRO A 418 -15.41 1.85 -14.70
N VAL A 419 -14.22 1.30 -14.84
CA VAL A 419 -13.98 -0.14 -14.88
C VAL A 419 -13.81 -0.66 -13.46
N GLY A 420 -12.95 -0.02 -12.65
CA GLY A 420 -12.87 -0.33 -11.23
C GLY A 420 -11.51 -0.14 -10.58
N PRO A 421 -11.49 -0.25 -9.23
CA PRO A 421 -10.28 -0.14 -8.45
C PRO A 421 -9.43 -1.43 -8.52
N PHE A 422 -8.12 -1.23 -8.54
CA PHE A 422 -7.13 -2.30 -8.43
C PHE A 422 -5.92 -1.81 -7.63
N GLY A 423 -5.16 -2.73 -7.06
CA GLY A 423 -3.89 -2.40 -6.42
C GLY A 423 -3.15 -3.63 -5.93
N VAL A 424 -1.85 -3.50 -5.83
CA VAL A 424 -0.93 -4.52 -5.29
C VAL A 424 -0.03 -3.84 -4.27
N MET A 425 -0.18 -4.18 -3.00
CA MET A 425 0.67 -3.66 -1.92
C MET A 425 2.01 -4.40 -1.87
N GLY A 426 3.05 -3.79 -1.28
CA GLY A 426 4.36 -4.45 -1.10
C GLY A 426 5.57 -3.55 -1.32
N GLY A 427 5.57 -2.32 -0.79
CA GLY A 427 6.69 -1.39 -0.94
C GLY A 427 7.00 -1.08 -2.41
N TYR A 428 8.23 -1.27 -2.83
CA TYR A 428 8.66 -1.05 -4.23
C TYR A 428 8.16 -2.12 -5.22
N MET A 429 7.51 -3.20 -4.74
CA MET A 429 6.79 -4.13 -5.61
C MET A 429 5.50 -3.51 -6.17
N GLN A 430 4.94 -2.47 -5.55
CA GLN A 430 3.62 -1.93 -5.92
C GLN A 430 3.52 -1.50 -7.38
N PRO A 431 4.38 -0.60 -7.93
CA PRO A 431 4.29 -0.22 -9.34
C PRO A 431 4.50 -1.40 -10.30
N GLN A 432 5.37 -2.33 -9.92
CA GLN A 432 5.66 -3.54 -10.68
C GLN A 432 4.44 -4.47 -10.71
N GLY A 433 3.77 -4.64 -9.56
CA GLY A 433 2.54 -5.40 -9.45
C GLY A 433 1.37 -4.75 -10.19
N HIS A 434 1.24 -3.42 -10.11
CA HIS A 434 0.22 -2.67 -10.86
C HIS A 434 0.39 -2.88 -12.36
N MET A 435 1.60 -2.68 -12.89
CA MET A 435 1.89 -2.91 -14.31
C MET A 435 1.58 -4.36 -14.72
N GLN A 436 2.03 -5.37 -13.96
CA GLN A 436 1.79 -6.78 -14.28
C GLN A 436 0.30 -7.16 -14.22
N VAL A 437 -0.47 -6.66 -13.24
CA VAL A 437 -1.91 -6.93 -13.14
C VAL A 437 -2.68 -6.25 -14.28
N VAL A 438 -2.35 -5.00 -14.60
CA VAL A 438 -2.98 -4.26 -15.71
C VAL A 438 -2.72 -4.94 -17.04
N THR A 439 -1.48 -5.28 -17.36
CA THR A 439 -1.12 -6.01 -18.60
C THR A 439 -1.79 -7.38 -18.66
N ASN A 440 -1.85 -8.12 -17.56
CA ASN A 440 -2.56 -9.40 -17.50
C ASN A 440 -4.05 -9.27 -17.84
N MET A 441 -4.73 -8.22 -17.34
CA MET A 441 -6.15 -8.01 -17.61
C MET A 441 -6.41 -7.47 -19.02
N ILE A 442 -5.60 -6.52 -19.49
CA ILE A 442 -5.85 -5.80 -20.74
C ILE A 442 -5.28 -6.56 -21.94
N ASP A 443 -4.00 -6.95 -21.91
CA ASP A 443 -3.35 -7.59 -23.07
C ASP A 443 -3.71 -9.07 -23.20
N PHE A 444 -3.80 -9.80 -22.07
CA PHE A 444 -4.04 -11.23 -22.07
C PHE A 444 -5.48 -11.61 -21.68
N HIS A 445 -6.35 -10.63 -21.47
CA HIS A 445 -7.77 -10.82 -21.17
C HIS A 445 -8.02 -11.76 -19.96
N LEU A 446 -7.09 -11.76 -19.00
CA LEU A 446 -7.26 -12.53 -17.78
C LEU A 446 -8.31 -11.88 -16.89
N ASN A 447 -9.18 -12.70 -16.31
CA ASN A 447 -10.11 -12.20 -15.31
C ASN A 447 -9.38 -11.74 -14.03
N PRO A 448 -10.01 -10.98 -13.13
CA PRO A 448 -9.36 -10.44 -11.93
C PRO A 448 -8.59 -11.46 -11.09
N GLN A 449 -9.16 -12.66 -10.86
CA GLN A 449 -8.50 -13.69 -10.07
C GLN A 449 -7.27 -14.27 -10.80
N MET A 450 -7.40 -14.58 -12.09
CA MET A 450 -6.29 -15.10 -12.90
C MET A 450 -5.17 -14.07 -13.04
N ALA A 451 -5.51 -12.79 -13.19
CA ALA A 451 -4.52 -11.71 -13.28
C ALA A 451 -3.70 -11.58 -11.99
N LEU A 452 -4.33 -11.80 -10.82
CA LEU A 452 -3.67 -11.81 -9.53
C LEU A 452 -2.84 -13.10 -9.30
N ASP A 453 -3.33 -14.26 -9.72
CA ASP A 453 -2.69 -15.56 -9.52
C ASP A 453 -1.51 -15.80 -10.48
N ALA A 454 -1.43 -15.04 -11.57
CA ALA A 454 -0.32 -15.11 -12.51
C ALA A 454 1.03 -14.92 -11.81
N LYS A 455 2.01 -15.78 -12.16
CA LYS A 455 3.35 -15.72 -11.57
C LYS A 455 3.98 -14.36 -11.82
N ARG A 456 4.55 -13.77 -10.75
CA ARG A 456 5.14 -12.43 -10.76
C ARG A 456 6.65 -12.48 -10.75
N PHE A 457 7.23 -11.38 -11.20
CA PHE A 457 8.63 -11.04 -11.02
C PHE A 457 8.74 -9.71 -10.28
N GLN A 458 9.92 -9.46 -9.69
CA GLN A 458 10.25 -8.18 -9.06
C GLN A 458 11.68 -7.79 -9.39
N TRP A 459 11.86 -6.56 -9.84
CA TRP A 459 13.17 -5.92 -9.91
C TRP A 459 13.67 -5.56 -8.52
N ILE A 460 14.89 -5.94 -8.21
CA ILE A 460 15.52 -5.69 -6.90
C ILE A 460 16.55 -4.58 -7.01
N GLU A 461 17.52 -4.73 -7.90
CA GLU A 461 18.60 -3.76 -8.12
C GLU A 461 19.38 -4.13 -9.39
N ASN A 462 20.05 -3.17 -10.01
CA ASN A 462 20.90 -3.41 -11.17
C ASN A 462 20.23 -4.30 -12.24
N MET A 463 20.82 -5.44 -12.55
CA MET A 463 20.28 -6.44 -13.48
C MET A 463 19.47 -7.52 -12.77
N LYS A 464 19.37 -7.46 -11.41
CA LYS A 464 18.79 -8.50 -10.58
C LYS A 464 17.28 -8.41 -10.50
N PHE A 465 16.64 -9.52 -10.86
CA PHE A 465 15.22 -9.78 -10.65
C PHE A 465 15.02 -11.05 -9.84
N ILE A 466 14.00 -11.07 -9.02
CA ILE A 466 13.47 -12.29 -8.42
C ILE A 466 12.19 -12.70 -9.13
N VAL A 467 11.96 -14.01 -9.20
CA VAL A 467 10.74 -14.61 -9.76
C VAL A 467 10.15 -15.62 -8.79
N GLU A 468 8.83 -15.83 -8.86
CA GLU A 468 8.16 -16.82 -8.03
C GLU A 468 8.54 -18.25 -8.39
N PRO A 469 8.47 -19.20 -7.42
CA PRO A 469 8.54 -20.62 -7.69
C PRO A 469 7.48 -21.04 -8.71
N GLY A 470 7.88 -21.84 -9.70
CA GLY A 470 7.01 -22.25 -10.81
C GLY A 470 6.84 -21.21 -11.91
N PHE A 471 7.68 -20.18 -11.96
CA PHE A 471 7.86 -19.36 -13.16
C PHE A 471 8.45 -20.23 -14.28
N ASP A 472 8.11 -19.94 -15.55
CA ASP A 472 8.53 -20.77 -16.69
C ASP A 472 10.06 -20.82 -16.82
N GLU A 473 10.64 -22.01 -16.73
CA GLU A 473 12.10 -22.22 -16.76
C GLU A 473 12.74 -21.86 -18.11
N ASN A 474 11.99 -21.98 -19.23
CA ASN A 474 12.47 -21.55 -20.54
C ASN A 474 12.58 -20.04 -20.60
N ILE A 475 11.57 -19.33 -20.07
CA ILE A 475 11.60 -17.87 -19.97
C ILE A 475 12.78 -17.43 -19.10
N ILE A 476 12.97 -18.02 -17.91
CA ILE A 476 14.12 -17.74 -17.04
C ILE A 476 15.44 -17.90 -17.77
N THR A 477 15.60 -19.02 -18.49
CA THR A 477 16.83 -19.34 -19.25
C THR A 477 17.11 -18.30 -20.32
N GLU A 478 16.11 -17.90 -21.09
CA GLU A 478 16.26 -16.90 -22.16
C GLU A 478 16.50 -15.48 -21.59
N LEU A 479 15.85 -15.12 -20.49
CA LEU A 479 16.10 -13.84 -19.81
C LEU A 479 17.55 -13.74 -19.32
N LYS A 480 18.11 -14.82 -18.77
CA LYS A 480 19.54 -14.88 -18.38
C LYS A 480 20.47 -14.70 -19.59
N LYS A 481 20.17 -15.30 -20.74
CA LYS A 481 20.94 -15.10 -21.97
C LYS A 481 20.88 -13.65 -22.47
N ARG A 482 19.78 -12.94 -22.21
CA ARG A 482 19.63 -11.50 -22.51
C ARG A 482 20.37 -10.59 -21.53
N GLY A 483 20.94 -11.14 -20.45
CA GLY A 483 21.74 -10.39 -19.47
C GLY A 483 21.01 -10.01 -18.19
N HIS A 484 19.79 -10.50 -17.96
CA HIS A 484 19.14 -10.36 -16.65
C HIS A 484 19.72 -11.37 -15.64
N GLU A 485 19.85 -10.94 -14.40
CA GLU A 485 20.20 -11.81 -13.27
C GLU A 485 18.91 -12.26 -12.59
N ILE A 486 18.50 -13.51 -12.84
CA ILE A 486 17.23 -14.06 -12.34
C ILE A 486 17.48 -15.03 -11.20
N GLU A 487 16.83 -14.81 -10.05
CA GLU A 487 16.80 -15.73 -8.91
C GLU A 487 15.36 -16.14 -8.60
N ILE A 488 15.16 -17.38 -8.15
CA ILE A 488 13.86 -17.86 -7.68
C ILE A 488 13.78 -17.57 -6.18
N GLU A 489 12.76 -16.78 -5.76
CA GLU A 489 12.53 -16.39 -4.38
C GLU A 489 11.35 -17.18 -3.79
N PRO A 490 11.57 -18.04 -2.78
CA PRO A 490 10.52 -18.84 -2.17
C PRO A 490 9.55 -18.04 -1.29
N GLU A 491 9.94 -16.86 -0.80
CA GLU A 491 9.10 -16.02 0.06
C GLU A 491 8.07 -15.25 -0.78
N LEU A 492 6.85 -15.80 -0.89
CA LEU A 492 5.79 -15.24 -1.73
C LEU A 492 5.35 -13.83 -1.33
N ALA A 493 5.56 -13.43 -0.08
CA ALA A 493 5.25 -12.07 0.40
C ALA A 493 6.06 -10.98 -0.34
N MET A 494 7.19 -11.32 -0.94
CA MET A 494 8.02 -10.41 -1.74
C MET A 494 7.32 -9.94 -3.02
N PHE A 495 6.38 -10.73 -3.56
CA PHE A 495 5.71 -10.43 -4.84
C PHE A 495 4.43 -9.61 -4.71
N GLY A 496 4.22 -9.01 -3.53
CA GLY A 496 3.08 -8.15 -3.27
C GLY A 496 1.76 -8.91 -3.10
N ARG A 497 0.72 -8.17 -2.69
CA ARG A 497 -0.62 -8.71 -2.43
C ARG A 497 -1.66 -7.80 -3.06
N GLY A 498 -2.45 -8.35 -3.97
CA GLY A 498 -3.35 -7.58 -4.81
C GLY A 498 -4.83 -7.83 -4.58
N GLN A 499 -5.64 -6.82 -4.90
CA GLN A 499 -7.10 -6.90 -4.94
C GLN A 499 -7.59 -6.16 -6.19
N VAL A 500 -8.63 -6.68 -6.81
CA VAL A 500 -9.24 -6.09 -8.02
C VAL A 500 -10.75 -6.21 -7.93
N ILE A 501 -11.47 -5.13 -8.23
CA ILE A 501 -12.92 -5.14 -8.48
C ILE A 501 -13.13 -4.54 -9.87
N ILE A 502 -13.90 -5.24 -10.72
CA ILE A 502 -14.35 -4.75 -12.02
C ILE A 502 -15.87 -4.63 -12.01
N ARG A 503 -16.39 -3.52 -12.49
CA ARG A 503 -17.83 -3.31 -12.74
C ARG A 503 -18.14 -3.61 -14.19
N LEU A 504 -19.05 -4.56 -14.42
CA LEU A 504 -19.54 -4.88 -15.75
C LEU A 504 -20.59 -3.83 -16.20
N GLU A 505 -20.88 -3.76 -17.51
CA GLU A 505 -21.85 -2.83 -18.07
C GLU A 505 -23.27 -2.98 -17.48
N ASN A 506 -23.63 -4.18 -17.06
CA ASN A 506 -24.92 -4.47 -16.40
C ASN A 506 -24.93 -4.11 -14.90
N GLY A 507 -23.85 -3.50 -14.38
CA GLY A 507 -23.71 -3.08 -12.99
C GLY A 507 -23.24 -4.17 -12.02
N VAL A 508 -23.04 -5.40 -12.47
CA VAL A 508 -22.51 -6.50 -11.66
C VAL A 508 -21.02 -6.30 -11.42
N TYR A 509 -20.55 -6.64 -10.22
CA TYR A 509 -19.13 -6.63 -9.86
C TYR A 509 -18.49 -8.01 -10.01
N VAL A 510 -17.27 -8.04 -10.54
CA VAL A 510 -16.42 -9.22 -10.60
C VAL A 510 -15.14 -8.91 -9.81
N ALA A 511 -14.88 -9.68 -8.77
CA ALA A 511 -13.78 -9.42 -7.87
C ALA A 511 -12.79 -10.59 -7.80
N GLY A 512 -11.51 -10.25 -7.69
CA GLY A 512 -10.41 -11.16 -7.42
C GLY A 512 -9.64 -10.72 -6.17
N CYS A 513 -9.08 -11.68 -5.43
CA CYS A 513 -8.24 -11.40 -4.27
C CYS A 513 -6.98 -12.26 -4.26
N GLU A 514 -5.96 -11.75 -3.56
CA GLU A 514 -4.63 -12.36 -3.50
C GLU A 514 -4.64 -13.78 -2.94
N SER A 515 -3.99 -14.71 -3.62
CA SER A 515 -3.81 -16.09 -3.16
C SER A 515 -2.55 -16.30 -2.29
N ARG A 516 -1.65 -15.31 -2.25
CA ARG A 516 -0.38 -15.34 -1.50
C ARG A 516 -0.51 -14.94 -0.03
N THR A 517 -1.74 -14.67 0.44
CA THR A 517 -2.05 -14.23 1.80
C THR A 517 -3.46 -14.64 2.23
N ASP A 518 -3.86 -14.24 3.45
CA ASP A 518 -5.18 -14.50 4.05
C ASP A 518 -6.32 -13.67 3.44
N SER A 519 -6.13 -13.14 2.24
CA SER A 519 -7.08 -12.28 1.53
C SER A 519 -8.47 -12.89 1.39
N ASN A 520 -9.46 -12.02 1.44
CA ASN A 520 -10.86 -12.41 1.26
C ASN A 520 -11.64 -11.36 0.47
N ILE A 521 -12.78 -11.81 -0.05
CA ILE A 521 -13.82 -10.99 -0.68
C ILE A 521 -15.11 -11.21 0.11
N ALA A 522 -15.70 -10.13 0.59
CA ALA A 522 -17.01 -10.15 1.21
C ALA A 522 -18.00 -9.35 0.34
N CYS A 523 -19.17 -9.92 0.05
CA CYS A 523 -20.15 -9.32 -0.85
C CYS A 523 -21.59 -9.71 -0.50
N TYR A 524 -22.58 -9.02 -1.09
CA TYR A 524 -24.01 -9.35 -0.95
C TYR A 524 -24.83 -8.93 -2.19
#